data_b54282d0c11188c3860c33f4b9414138
#
_entry.id   b54282d0c11188c3860c33f4b9414138
#
_cell.length_a   1.000
_cell.length_b   1.000
_cell.length_c   1.000
_cell.angle_alpha   90.00
_cell.angle_beta   90.00
_cell.angle_gamma   90.00
#
_symmetry.space_group_name_H-M   'P 1'
#
loop_
_entity.id
_entity.type
_entity.pdbx_description
1 polymer ?
#
loop_
_entity_poly.entity_id
_entity_poly.type
_entity_poly.pdbx_seq_one_letter_code
_entity_poly.pdbx_strand_id
1 'polypeptide(L)'
;MIDVSRRRVLLLVSLATAWLLGGIRPSCAGWLERWFSRGTSTLTSSITPNEEFYLTSYRSPPTVRIQEWSLSVRGLVERPMTLTYEQLCARPAVSQVVTLECVGNTVAGEYIGTALWEGCSLRLLLEEAGVRTDAVDVVFRAADEYSDSISLIRAMADDVMVAFKMNGVALPQSHGFPARTIVPGHYGMKSVQWLTDIEVVDHDYKGYYAKKGWTDEAIIKTMSRIDVPGHGSTLTGSRHTVAGLAFAGTRGISAVEIRTDEGASWTKATLEVPVSTASWVFWHFEWIVPQAGSYTLAVRATDGTGALQSSTEQDAAPDGASGIHEITVTVEG
;
A
#
# COMPACT_ATOMS: atom_id res chain seq x y z
N MET A 1 -27.65 0.55 53.41
CA MET A 1 -28.75 1.04 52.52
C MET A 1 -28.47 2.51 52.24
N ILE A 2 -27.74 2.84 51.25
CA ILE A 2 -27.67 4.20 50.70
C ILE A 2 -27.39 4.03 49.20
N ASP A 3 -28.34 4.48 48.43
CA ASP A 3 -28.39 4.58 46.99
C ASP A 3 -27.40 5.66 46.51
N VAL A 4 -26.60 5.37 45.46
CA VAL A 4 -25.76 6.36 44.82
C VAL A 4 -26.10 6.43 43.32
N SER A 5 -26.90 7.42 43.04
CA SER A 5 -27.35 7.85 41.73
C SER A 5 -26.23 8.33 40.81
N ARG A 6 -26.43 8.03 39.54
CA ARG A 6 -25.69 8.47 38.35
C ARG A 6 -25.44 9.98 38.33
N ARG A 7 -24.18 10.39 38.17
CA ARG A 7 -23.83 11.72 37.64
C ARG A 7 -23.20 11.61 36.28
N ARG A 8 -23.93 12.12 35.27
CA ARG A 8 -23.39 12.46 33.97
C ARG A 8 -22.49 13.68 34.10
N VAL A 9 -21.24 13.56 33.70
CA VAL A 9 -20.34 14.71 33.51
C VAL A 9 -20.33 15.04 32.01
N LEU A 10 -20.93 16.15 31.67
CA LEU A 10 -20.80 16.83 30.38
C LEU A 10 -19.47 17.58 30.40
N LEU A 11 -18.52 17.16 29.58
CA LEU A 11 -17.33 17.94 29.26
C LEU A 11 -17.61 18.75 27.98
N LEU A 12 -17.83 20.04 28.20
CA LEU A 12 -17.77 21.08 27.16
C LEU A 12 -16.31 21.33 26.83
N VAL A 13 -15.89 20.92 25.62
CA VAL A 13 -14.58 21.34 25.07
C VAL A 13 -14.82 22.59 24.23
N SER A 14 -14.27 23.70 24.73
CA SER A 14 -14.23 25.00 24.11
C SER A 14 -13.42 24.98 22.80
N LEU A 15 -14.06 25.41 21.70
CA LEU A 15 -13.41 25.81 20.46
C LEU A 15 -12.61 27.10 20.68
N ALA A 16 -11.29 27.04 20.51
CA ALA A 16 -10.45 28.22 20.35
C ALA A 16 -9.42 27.98 19.24
N THR A 17 -9.69 28.58 18.10
CA THR A 17 -8.78 29.21 17.13
C THR A 17 -7.36 28.69 16.94
N ALA A 18 -7.11 28.07 15.77
CA ALA A 18 -5.87 28.24 15.03
C ALA A 18 -6.16 28.20 13.52
N TRP A 19 -6.30 29.38 12.95
CA TRP A 19 -6.16 29.63 11.52
C TRP A 19 -4.68 29.84 11.23
N LEU A 20 -4.19 29.17 10.21
CA LEU A 20 -3.00 29.37 9.40
C LEU A 20 -2.12 28.13 9.31
N LEU A 21 -2.46 27.29 8.35
CA LEU A 21 -1.53 26.51 7.51
C LEU A 21 -2.41 25.75 6.51
N GLY A 22 -2.09 25.87 5.23
CA GLY A 22 -2.89 25.42 4.11
C GLY A 22 -3.39 23.97 4.26
N GLY A 23 -4.63 23.82 4.65
CA GLY A 23 -5.26 22.54 4.86
C GLY A 23 -5.57 21.86 3.54
N ILE A 24 -5.03 20.69 3.32
CA ILE A 24 -5.59 19.70 2.41
C ILE A 24 -6.99 19.40 2.92
N ARG A 25 -8.02 19.85 2.19
CA ARG A 25 -9.41 19.56 2.53
C ARG A 25 -9.64 18.06 2.26
N PRO A 26 -10.12 17.27 3.23
CA PRO A 26 -10.64 15.95 2.96
C PRO A 26 -12.01 16.12 2.31
N SER A 27 -12.06 16.31 1.00
CA SER A 27 -13.31 16.34 0.26
C SER A 27 -13.30 15.12 -0.64
N CYS A 28 -14.11 14.15 -0.35
CA CYS A 28 -14.79 13.15 -1.16
C CYS A 28 -15.03 11.80 -0.47
N ALA A 29 -14.32 11.44 0.61
CA ALA A 29 -14.57 10.20 1.34
C ALA A 29 -15.93 10.15 2.08
N GLY A 30 -16.45 11.31 2.49
CA GLY A 30 -17.59 11.39 3.40
C GLY A 30 -18.97 11.03 2.82
N TRP A 31 -19.13 10.84 1.50
CA TRP A 31 -20.42 10.46 0.94
C TRP A 31 -20.54 8.94 0.77
N LEU A 32 -19.46 8.23 0.49
CA LEU A 32 -19.43 6.76 0.45
C LEU A 32 -19.67 6.16 1.84
N GLU A 33 -19.01 6.68 2.89
CA GLU A 33 -19.25 6.24 4.28
C GLU A 33 -20.73 6.38 4.72
N ARG A 34 -21.46 7.35 4.18
CA ARG A 34 -22.86 7.60 4.50
C ARG A 34 -23.83 6.65 3.77
N TRP A 35 -23.43 6.09 2.63
CA TRP A 35 -24.26 5.19 1.83
C TRP A 35 -24.16 3.72 2.26
N PHE A 36 -23.02 3.30 2.79
CA PHE A 36 -22.71 1.90 3.06
C PHE A 36 -22.98 1.42 4.50
N SER A 37 -23.50 2.27 5.38
CA SER A 37 -23.83 1.90 6.78
C SER A 37 -24.98 0.89 6.93
N ARG A 38 -25.46 0.26 5.87
CA ARG A 38 -26.58 -0.70 5.87
C ARG A 38 -26.28 -2.09 5.27
N GLY A 39 -25.04 -2.42 4.97
CA GLY A 39 -24.68 -3.74 4.44
C GLY A 39 -23.49 -4.33 5.18
N THR A 40 -23.44 -5.66 5.28
CA THR A 40 -22.43 -6.44 6.01
C THR A 40 -21.05 -6.51 5.34
N SER A 41 -20.78 -5.75 4.28
CA SER A 41 -19.48 -5.61 3.65
C SER A 41 -18.96 -4.19 3.84
N THR A 42 -17.73 -4.08 4.34
CA THR A 42 -17.06 -2.80 4.59
C THR A 42 -16.14 -2.47 3.42
N LEU A 43 -16.27 -1.25 2.88
CA LEU A 43 -15.27 -0.73 1.94
C LEU A 43 -13.92 -0.56 2.64
N THR A 44 -12.87 -0.87 1.92
CA THR A 44 -11.49 -0.58 2.34
C THR A 44 -11.31 0.92 2.58
N SER A 45 -10.62 1.29 3.67
CA SER A 45 -10.28 2.69 3.97
C SER A 45 -9.25 3.24 2.97
N SER A 46 -9.32 4.52 2.62
CA SER A 46 -8.31 5.18 1.76
C SER A 46 -6.91 5.17 2.36
N ILE A 47 -6.81 5.21 3.68
CA ILE A 47 -5.59 4.98 4.46
C ILE A 47 -5.88 3.82 5.41
N THR A 48 -5.11 2.77 5.33
CA THR A 48 -5.24 1.58 6.18
C THR A 48 -4.74 1.89 7.58
N PRO A 49 -5.54 1.71 8.65
CA PRO A 49 -5.05 1.81 10.02
C PRO A 49 -3.82 0.92 10.27
N ASN A 50 -2.91 1.33 11.15
CA ASN A 50 -1.68 0.58 11.38
C ASN A 50 -1.93 -0.86 11.86
N GLU A 51 -2.95 -1.06 12.66
CA GLU A 51 -3.38 -2.37 13.18
C GLU A 51 -4.04 -3.28 12.15
N GLU A 52 -4.57 -2.70 11.07
CA GLU A 52 -5.21 -3.41 9.95
C GLU A 52 -4.27 -3.59 8.75
N PHE A 53 -3.10 -2.91 8.77
CA PHE A 53 -2.14 -3.03 7.68
C PHE A 53 -1.54 -4.44 7.67
N TYR A 54 -1.48 -5.08 6.50
CA TYR A 54 -1.04 -6.45 6.38
C TYR A 54 0.37 -6.70 6.94
N LEU A 55 0.56 -7.86 7.53
CA LEU A 55 1.83 -8.29 8.11
C LEU A 55 2.39 -9.47 7.31
N THR A 56 3.54 -9.26 6.72
CA THR A 56 4.35 -10.33 6.13
C THR A 56 5.81 -10.05 6.47
N SER A 57 6.53 -11.08 6.87
CA SER A 57 7.95 -10.97 7.20
C SER A 57 8.67 -12.28 6.90
N TYR A 58 9.96 -12.18 6.66
CA TYR A 58 10.84 -13.32 6.45
C TYR A 58 10.98 -14.20 7.71
N ARG A 59 11.06 -13.54 8.87
CA ARG A 59 11.13 -14.15 10.20
C ARG A 59 10.19 -13.42 11.16
N SER A 60 10.11 -13.92 12.38
CA SER A 60 9.43 -13.18 13.45
C SER A 60 10.03 -11.78 13.60
N PRO A 61 9.22 -10.74 13.80
CA PRO A 61 9.70 -9.37 13.98
C PRO A 61 10.76 -9.30 15.07
N PRO A 62 11.94 -8.72 14.80
CA PRO A 62 12.99 -8.57 15.82
C PRO A 62 12.58 -7.49 16.83
N THR A 63 13.05 -7.64 18.07
CA THR A 63 12.95 -6.57 19.06
C THR A 63 14.15 -5.66 18.90
N VAL A 64 13.95 -4.48 18.29
CA VAL A 64 15.00 -3.50 18.08
C VAL A 64 14.97 -2.46 19.22
N ARG A 65 16.10 -2.29 19.90
CA ARG A 65 16.31 -1.25 20.93
C ARG A 65 16.86 0.00 20.26
N ILE A 66 16.16 1.11 20.37
CA ILE A 66 16.51 2.36 19.69
C ILE A 66 17.89 2.89 20.09
N GLN A 67 18.30 2.65 21.36
CA GLN A 67 19.60 3.09 21.87
C GLN A 67 20.80 2.32 21.29
N GLU A 68 20.53 1.12 20.78
CA GLU A 68 21.53 0.22 20.18
C GLU A 68 21.46 0.23 18.66
N TRP A 69 20.42 0.85 18.09
CA TRP A 69 20.19 0.88 16.64
C TRP A 69 20.98 2.00 15.97
N SER A 70 21.50 1.67 14.81
CA SER A 70 22.06 2.64 13.87
C SER A 70 21.81 2.21 12.44
N LEU A 71 21.79 3.17 11.52
CA LEU A 71 21.73 2.96 10.08
C LEU A 71 23.11 3.24 9.49
N SER A 72 23.74 2.21 8.90
CA SER A 72 24.97 2.35 8.14
C SER A 72 24.67 2.67 6.67
N VAL A 73 25.40 3.63 6.07
CA VAL A 73 25.48 3.85 4.63
C VAL A 73 26.93 3.60 4.23
N ARG A 74 27.18 2.56 3.43
CA ARG A 74 28.53 2.04 3.17
C ARG A 74 28.66 1.40 1.76
N GLY A 75 29.81 0.77 1.51
CA GLY A 75 30.13 0.14 0.22
C GLY A 75 30.82 1.11 -0.74
N LEU A 76 30.37 1.18 -1.97
CA LEU A 76 30.94 2.06 -3.00
C LEU A 76 30.50 3.52 -2.81
N VAL A 77 30.92 4.13 -1.70
CA VAL A 77 30.69 5.52 -1.35
C VAL A 77 31.98 6.20 -0.92
N GLU A 78 32.10 7.50 -1.15
CA GLU A 78 33.27 8.29 -0.77
C GLU A 78 33.32 8.57 0.74
N ARG A 79 32.17 8.72 1.37
CA ARG A 79 31.99 9.11 2.80
C ARG A 79 31.01 8.16 3.47
N PRO A 80 31.47 6.96 3.88
CA PRO A 80 30.63 6.07 4.69
C PRO A 80 30.14 6.80 5.95
N MET A 81 28.90 6.59 6.32
CA MET A 81 28.29 7.21 7.51
C MET A 81 27.47 6.22 8.31
N THR A 82 27.35 6.50 9.59
CA THR A 82 26.46 5.78 10.50
C THR A 82 25.58 6.80 11.22
N LEU A 83 24.28 6.59 11.21
CA LEU A 83 23.28 7.49 11.77
C LEU A 83 22.58 6.86 12.94
N THR A 84 22.48 7.57 14.07
CA THR A 84 21.53 7.22 15.12
C THR A 84 20.10 7.52 14.65
N TYR A 85 19.11 7.04 15.41
CA TYR A 85 17.70 7.33 15.11
C TYR A 85 17.41 8.83 15.14
N GLU A 86 17.95 9.54 16.14
CA GLU A 86 17.79 10.99 16.26
C GLU A 86 18.40 11.73 15.04
N GLN A 87 19.58 11.29 14.60
CA GLN A 87 20.25 11.87 13.42
C GLN A 87 19.46 11.58 12.13
N LEU A 88 18.85 10.39 12.02
CA LEU A 88 17.96 10.07 10.90
C LEU A 88 16.71 10.96 10.90
N CYS A 89 16.04 11.09 12.06
CA CYS A 89 14.83 11.90 12.22
C CYS A 89 15.08 13.42 12.09
N ALA A 90 16.31 13.88 12.31
CA ALA A 90 16.68 15.29 12.17
C ALA A 90 16.90 15.71 10.68
N ARG A 91 16.90 14.78 9.75
CA ARG A 91 17.08 15.08 8.32
C ARG A 91 15.82 15.72 7.73
N PRO A 92 15.94 16.46 6.59
CA PRO A 92 14.76 16.97 5.90
C PRO A 92 13.74 15.86 5.65
N ALA A 93 12.57 16.01 6.27
CA ALA A 93 11.51 15.01 6.17
C ALA A 93 10.73 15.15 4.85
N VAL A 94 10.39 14.01 4.26
CA VAL A 94 9.45 13.87 3.15
C VAL A 94 8.29 13.01 3.60
N SER A 95 7.09 13.29 3.06
CA SER A 95 5.88 12.52 3.36
C SER A 95 5.21 12.09 2.08
N GLN A 96 4.81 10.81 2.00
CA GLN A 96 4.16 10.25 0.82
C GLN A 96 3.07 9.26 1.25
N VAL A 97 1.94 9.28 0.55
CA VAL A 97 0.93 8.21 0.66
C VAL A 97 1.28 7.15 -0.37
N VAL A 98 1.60 5.94 0.09
CA VAL A 98 2.00 4.82 -0.78
C VAL A 98 1.26 3.57 -0.38
N THR A 99 0.75 2.87 -1.39
CA THR A 99 0.23 1.51 -1.26
C THR A 99 1.38 0.52 -1.40
N LEU A 100 1.50 -0.38 -0.44
CA LEU A 100 2.38 -1.55 -0.53
C LEU A 100 1.54 -2.79 -0.78
N GLU A 101 2.03 -3.67 -1.63
CA GLU A 101 1.45 -4.96 -1.93
C GLU A 101 2.51 -6.05 -1.80
N CYS A 102 2.18 -7.17 -1.16
CA CYS A 102 3.07 -8.32 -1.08
C CYS A 102 3.13 -9.04 -2.43
N VAL A 103 4.31 -9.51 -2.85
CA VAL A 103 4.43 -10.34 -4.06
C VAL A 103 3.63 -11.64 -3.94
N GLY A 104 3.42 -12.13 -2.72
CA GLY A 104 2.58 -13.29 -2.41
C GLY A 104 1.08 -13.01 -2.34
N ASN A 105 0.64 -11.78 -2.66
CA ASN A 105 -0.78 -11.48 -2.70
C ASN A 105 -1.45 -12.26 -3.83
N THR A 106 -2.62 -12.83 -3.57
CA THR A 106 -3.42 -13.54 -4.58
C THR A 106 -4.33 -12.56 -5.33
N VAL A 107 -4.97 -13.00 -6.40
CA VAL A 107 -6.05 -12.22 -7.04
C VAL A 107 -7.10 -11.89 -5.99
N ALA A 108 -7.44 -10.61 -5.85
CA ALA A 108 -8.33 -10.07 -4.81
C ALA A 108 -7.90 -10.31 -3.37
N GLY A 109 -6.64 -10.66 -3.12
CA GLY A 109 -6.11 -10.93 -1.78
C GLY A 109 -6.03 -9.67 -0.90
N GLU A 110 -5.73 -9.92 0.38
CA GLU A 110 -5.72 -8.89 1.44
C GLU A 110 -4.31 -8.39 1.79
N TYR A 111 -3.25 -8.94 1.17
CA TYR A 111 -1.87 -8.50 1.42
C TYR A 111 -1.52 -7.23 0.67
N ILE A 112 -2.36 -6.21 0.84
CA ILE A 112 -2.22 -4.87 0.25
C ILE A 112 -2.73 -3.83 1.27
N GLY A 113 -2.07 -2.69 1.36
CA GLY A 113 -2.47 -1.60 2.27
C GLY A 113 -1.85 -0.28 1.86
N THR A 114 -2.51 0.81 2.17
CA THR A 114 -2.07 2.19 1.90
C THR A 114 -1.80 2.91 3.22
N ALA A 115 -0.66 3.58 3.34
CA ALA A 115 -0.35 4.39 4.50
C ALA A 115 0.32 5.71 4.11
N LEU A 116 0.24 6.68 5.02
CA LEU A 116 1.08 7.86 4.99
C LEU A 116 2.43 7.52 5.62
N TRP A 117 3.48 7.54 4.81
CA TRP A 117 4.86 7.32 5.24
C TRP A 117 5.58 8.65 5.38
N GLU A 118 6.34 8.81 6.46
CA GLU A 118 7.19 9.98 6.71
C GLU A 118 8.62 9.51 7.02
N GLY A 119 9.59 10.14 6.40
CA GLY A 119 10.99 9.74 6.51
C GLY A 119 11.91 10.70 5.81
N CYS A 120 13.11 10.27 5.45
CA CYS A 120 14.04 11.06 4.63
C CYS A 120 14.23 10.43 3.25
N SER A 121 14.58 11.26 2.26
CA SER A 121 14.89 10.80 0.91
C SER A 121 16.11 9.87 0.91
N LEU A 122 15.99 8.69 0.29
CA LEU A 122 17.13 7.80 0.08
C LEU A 122 18.19 8.47 -0.80
N ARG A 123 17.77 9.15 -1.85
CA ARG A 123 18.65 9.89 -2.75
C ARG A 123 19.55 10.85 -1.99
N LEU A 124 18.99 11.66 -1.07
CA LEU A 124 19.79 12.62 -0.29
C LEU A 124 20.83 11.93 0.60
N LEU A 125 20.53 10.77 1.18
CA LEU A 125 21.49 9.97 1.93
C LEU A 125 22.64 9.47 1.04
N LEU A 126 22.33 9.00 -0.16
CA LEU A 126 23.30 8.50 -1.12
C LEU A 126 24.17 9.65 -1.69
N GLU A 127 23.59 10.81 -1.99
CA GLU A 127 24.32 12.01 -2.44
C GLU A 127 25.29 12.50 -1.35
N GLU A 128 24.86 12.53 -0.08
CA GLU A 128 25.73 12.88 1.06
C GLU A 128 26.88 11.88 1.22
N ALA A 129 26.60 10.59 1.06
CA ALA A 129 27.63 9.55 1.12
C ALA A 129 28.60 9.63 -0.09
N GLY A 130 28.17 10.21 -1.21
CA GLY A 130 28.96 10.34 -2.44
C GLY A 130 29.12 8.99 -3.13
N VAL A 131 28.06 8.51 -3.79
CA VAL A 131 28.08 7.25 -4.53
C VAL A 131 29.10 7.27 -5.66
N ARG A 132 29.92 6.22 -5.77
CA ARG A 132 30.94 6.08 -6.80
C ARG A 132 30.33 5.72 -8.16
N THR A 133 31.04 6.04 -9.23
CA THR A 133 30.56 5.87 -10.61
C THR A 133 30.47 4.42 -11.07
N ASP A 134 31.12 3.50 -10.39
CA ASP A 134 31.09 2.05 -10.64
C ASP A 134 29.97 1.32 -9.90
N ALA A 135 29.10 2.04 -9.19
CA ALA A 135 27.97 1.47 -8.45
C ALA A 135 26.83 1.00 -9.39
N VAL A 136 26.27 -0.15 -9.08
CA VAL A 136 25.19 -0.81 -9.83
C VAL A 136 23.92 -0.89 -9.01
N ASP A 137 24.00 -1.47 -7.80
CA ASP A 137 22.86 -1.69 -6.92
C ASP A 137 23.04 -1.04 -5.55
N VAL A 138 21.90 -0.81 -4.91
CA VAL A 138 21.79 -0.42 -3.49
C VAL A 138 21.11 -1.55 -2.74
N VAL A 139 21.86 -2.20 -1.85
CA VAL A 139 21.41 -3.32 -1.03
C VAL A 139 20.91 -2.80 0.31
N PHE A 140 19.76 -3.24 0.71
CA PHE A 140 19.15 -3.00 2.03
C PHE A 140 19.29 -4.24 2.89
N ARG A 141 19.79 -4.09 4.12
CA ARG A 141 19.89 -5.18 5.09
C ARG A 141 19.09 -4.84 6.35
N ALA A 142 18.51 -5.85 6.94
CA ALA A 142 17.60 -5.72 8.06
C ALA A 142 18.10 -6.46 9.31
N ALA A 143 17.58 -6.07 10.47
CA ALA A 143 17.91 -6.68 11.76
C ALA A 143 17.46 -8.16 11.89
N ASP A 144 16.52 -8.62 11.06
CA ASP A 144 16.06 -10.02 10.96
C ASP A 144 16.89 -10.86 9.97
N GLU A 145 18.02 -10.31 9.45
CA GLU A 145 18.88 -10.88 8.41
C GLU A 145 18.25 -10.91 7.01
N TYR A 146 17.08 -10.31 6.82
CA TYR A 146 16.54 -10.11 5.48
C TYR A 146 17.41 -9.14 4.69
N SER A 147 17.50 -9.36 3.39
CA SER A 147 18.15 -8.41 2.47
C SER A 147 17.50 -8.45 1.10
N ASP A 148 17.44 -7.29 0.48
CA ASP A 148 17.04 -7.13 -0.91
C ASP A 148 17.76 -5.91 -1.51
N SER A 149 17.63 -5.67 -2.80
CA SER A 149 18.26 -4.57 -3.50
C SER A 149 17.32 -3.90 -4.49
N ILE A 150 17.70 -2.71 -4.89
CA ILE A 150 17.17 -2.03 -6.06
C ILE A 150 18.34 -1.47 -6.87
N SER A 151 18.14 -1.27 -8.18
CA SER A 151 19.17 -0.64 -9.00
C SER A 151 19.50 0.77 -8.48
N LEU A 152 20.73 1.22 -8.66
CA LEU A 152 21.13 2.59 -8.29
C LEU A 152 20.22 3.64 -8.94
N ILE A 153 19.82 3.42 -10.20
CA ILE A 153 18.89 4.34 -10.90
C ILE A 153 17.58 4.47 -10.13
N ARG A 154 17.02 3.34 -9.63
CA ARG A 154 15.79 3.37 -8.84
C ARG A 154 16.02 3.99 -7.46
N ALA A 155 17.15 3.72 -6.82
CA ALA A 155 17.50 4.28 -5.51
C ALA A 155 17.67 5.81 -5.53
N MET A 156 18.09 6.35 -6.67
CA MET A 156 18.26 7.80 -6.89
C MET A 156 16.97 8.51 -7.33
N ALA A 157 15.85 7.81 -7.42
CA ALA A 157 14.57 8.47 -7.71
C ALA A 157 14.03 9.22 -6.48
N ASP A 158 13.30 10.31 -6.73
CA ASP A 158 12.82 11.24 -5.69
C ASP A 158 11.77 10.62 -4.75
N ASP A 159 11.11 9.55 -5.18
CA ASP A 159 10.01 8.90 -4.45
C ASP A 159 10.47 7.74 -3.54
N VAL A 160 11.77 7.38 -3.54
CA VAL A 160 12.31 6.35 -2.62
C VAL A 160 12.76 6.98 -1.32
N MET A 161 12.32 6.41 -0.21
CA MET A 161 12.60 6.97 1.10
C MET A 161 12.98 5.94 2.15
N VAL A 162 13.66 6.40 3.19
CA VAL A 162 13.84 5.68 4.46
C VAL A 162 12.81 6.25 5.44
N ALA A 163 11.73 5.51 5.65
CA ALA A 163 10.63 5.91 6.52
C ALA A 163 10.92 5.54 7.99
N PHE A 164 10.52 6.43 8.90
CA PHE A 164 10.58 6.24 10.36
C PHE A 164 9.23 6.52 11.04
N LYS A 165 8.20 6.96 10.27
CA LYS A 165 6.80 7.06 10.74
C LYS A 165 5.83 6.45 9.74
N MET A 166 4.69 6.00 10.25
CA MET A 166 3.57 5.46 9.54
C MET A 166 2.28 6.06 10.12
N ASN A 167 1.45 6.66 9.27
CA ASN A 167 0.19 7.30 9.66
C ASN A 167 0.35 8.31 10.82
N GLY A 168 1.43 9.13 10.79
CA GLY A 168 1.68 10.20 11.76
C GLY A 168 2.32 9.77 13.08
N VAL A 169 2.54 8.48 13.32
CA VAL A 169 3.22 7.95 14.52
C VAL A 169 4.53 7.25 14.16
N ALA A 170 5.42 7.03 15.14
CA ALA A 170 6.60 6.21 14.91
C ALA A 170 6.20 4.83 14.37
N LEU A 171 7.02 4.24 13.49
CA LEU A 171 6.73 2.92 12.95
C LEU A 171 6.40 1.91 14.08
N PRO A 172 5.29 1.15 13.96
CA PRO A 172 5.10 0.01 14.85
C PRO A 172 6.22 -1.02 14.68
N GLN A 173 6.53 -1.78 15.73
CA GLN A 173 7.55 -2.86 15.68
C GLN A 173 7.26 -3.84 14.54
N SER A 174 5.99 -4.22 14.38
CA SER A 174 5.53 -5.14 13.33
C SER A 174 5.66 -4.58 11.90
N HIS A 175 5.83 -3.27 11.75
CA HIS A 175 5.93 -2.60 10.44
C HIS A 175 7.32 -2.04 10.15
N GLY A 176 8.35 -2.46 10.91
CA GLY A 176 9.74 -2.16 10.58
C GLY A 176 10.40 -1.09 11.44
N PHE A 177 9.91 -0.82 12.67
CA PHE A 177 10.60 0.09 13.61
C PHE A 177 12.08 -0.34 13.83
N PRO A 178 13.06 0.61 13.85
CA PRO A 178 12.91 2.07 13.85
C PRO A 178 12.82 2.69 12.44
N ALA A 179 13.26 1.99 11.40
CA ALA A 179 13.26 2.48 10.02
C ALA A 179 13.05 1.36 9.02
N ARG A 180 12.43 1.71 7.89
CA ARG A 180 12.26 0.83 6.73
C ARG A 180 12.44 1.59 5.44
N THR A 181 12.73 0.90 4.35
CA THR A 181 12.63 1.50 3.03
C THR A 181 11.17 1.52 2.55
N ILE A 182 10.83 2.51 1.74
CA ILE A 182 9.60 2.56 0.93
C ILE A 182 10.04 2.75 -0.51
N VAL A 183 9.69 1.78 -1.37
CA VAL A 183 10.03 1.76 -2.79
C VAL A 183 8.72 1.67 -3.59
N PRO A 184 8.09 2.81 -3.93
CA PRO A 184 6.82 2.84 -4.64
C PRO A 184 6.89 2.09 -5.98
N GLY A 185 5.79 1.46 -6.39
CA GLY A 185 5.73 0.72 -7.66
C GLY A 185 6.32 -0.68 -7.65
N HIS A 186 6.98 -1.08 -6.56
CA HIS A 186 7.54 -2.40 -6.37
C HIS A 186 6.79 -3.15 -5.26
N TYR A 187 6.72 -4.47 -5.39
CA TYR A 187 6.19 -5.32 -4.32
C TYR A 187 6.93 -5.10 -3.00
N GLY A 188 6.23 -5.30 -1.89
CA GLY A 188 6.69 -5.01 -0.54
C GLY A 188 8.01 -5.65 -0.13
N MET A 189 8.48 -6.68 -0.87
CA MET A 189 9.80 -7.29 -0.66
C MET A 189 10.96 -6.28 -0.84
N LYS A 190 10.81 -5.28 -1.72
CA LYS A 190 11.78 -4.19 -1.91
C LYS A 190 11.70 -3.11 -0.83
N SER A 191 10.62 -3.06 -0.06
CA SER A 191 10.41 -2.13 1.05
C SER A 191 10.84 -2.77 2.37
N VAL A 192 12.16 -2.91 2.55
CA VAL A 192 12.81 -3.69 3.62
C VAL A 192 12.50 -3.09 5.00
N GLN A 193 11.97 -3.91 5.91
CA GLN A 193 11.64 -3.56 7.29
C GLN A 193 12.89 -3.67 8.20
N TRP A 194 12.86 -3.04 9.37
CA TRP A 194 13.96 -3.10 10.40
C TRP A 194 15.34 -2.81 9.82
N LEU A 195 15.41 -1.82 8.94
CA LEU A 195 16.59 -1.45 8.17
C LEU A 195 17.79 -1.12 9.08
N THR A 196 18.95 -1.72 8.80
CA THR A 196 20.23 -1.47 9.51
C THR A 196 21.34 -1.00 8.59
N ASP A 197 21.31 -1.40 7.30
CA ASP A 197 22.36 -1.06 6.36
C ASP A 197 21.79 -0.69 4.98
N ILE A 198 22.42 0.30 4.37
CA ILE A 198 22.33 0.68 2.97
C ILE A 198 23.72 0.50 2.39
N GLU A 199 23.93 -0.54 1.56
CA GLU A 199 25.22 -0.88 0.99
C GLU A 199 25.21 -0.71 -0.53
N VAL A 200 26.09 0.15 -1.04
CA VAL A 200 26.24 0.37 -2.48
C VAL A 200 27.25 -0.63 -3.04
N VAL A 201 26.88 -1.35 -4.11
CA VAL A 201 27.69 -2.44 -4.70
C VAL A 201 27.86 -2.26 -6.21
N ASP A 202 28.86 -2.94 -6.78
CA ASP A 202 29.24 -2.89 -8.21
C ASP A 202 28.63 -4.01 -9.06
N HIS A 203 27.70 -4.74 -8.53
CA HIS A 203 27.07 -5.88 -9.19
C HIS A 203 25.57 -5.93 -8.92
N ASP A 204 24.86 -6.66 -9.78
CA ASP A 204 23.45 -6.99 -9.62
C ASP A 204 23.29 -7.95 -8.42
N TYR A 205 22.81 -7.40 -7.28
CA TYR A 205 22.65 -8.17 -6.05
C TYR A 205 21.30 -8.88 -6.04
N LYS A 206 21.29 -10.15 -5.74
CA LYS A 206 20.05 -10.93 -5.58
C LYS A 206 19.67 -11.03 -4.11
N GLY A 207 18.49 -10.51 -3.76
CA GLY A 207 17.92 -10.57 -2.43
C GLY A 207 17.49 -11.98 -2.02
N TYR A 208 16.96 -12.10 -0.81
CA TYR A 208 16.55 -13.41 -0.26
C TYR A 208 15.52 -14.11 -1.15
N TYR A 209 14.44 -13.40 -1.53
CA TYR A 209 13.39 -14.02 -2.33
C TYR A 209 13.80 -14.27 -3.77
N ALA A 210 14.61 -13.40 -4.38
CA ALA A 210 15.17 -13.62 -5.71
C ALA A 210 16.01 -14.89 -5.76
N LYS A 211 16.85 -15.17 -4.74
CA LYS A 211 17.60 -16.43 -4.59
C LYS A 211 16.71 -17.66 -4.40
N LYS A 212 15.44 -17.48 -4.04
CA LYS A 212 14.44 -18.54 -3.91
C LYS A 212 13.53 -18.67 -5.14
N GLY A 213 13.86 -17.97 -6.23
CA GLY A 213 13.16 -18.07 -7.51
C GLY A 213 12.01 -17.10 -7.70
N TRP A 214 11.84 -16.13 -6.78
CA TRP A 214 10.90 -15.02 -6.99
C TRP A 214 11.51 -13.95 -7.90
N THR A 215 10.66 -13.10 -8.44
CA THR A 215 11.08 -11.96 -9.26
C THR A 215 12.12 -11.09 -8.54
N ASP A 216 13.12 -10.65 -9.26
CA ASP A 216 14.07 -9.67 -8.75
C ASP A 216 13.63 -8.23 -9.05
N GLU A 217 13.01 -7.99 -10.21
CA GLU A 217 12.47 -6.67 -10.54
C GLU A 217 11.32 -6.27 -9.63
N ALA A 218 10.47 -7.22 -9.25
CA ALA A 218 9.37 -7.06 -8.31
C ALA A 218 8.42 -5.90 -8.64
N ILE A 219 8.19 -5.63 -9.93
CA ILE A 219 7.26 -4.59 -10.39
C ILE A 219 5.82 -5.05 -10.13
N ILE A 220 5.03 -4.21 -9.48
CA ILE A 220 3.62 -4.51 -9.18
C ILE A 220 2.82 -4.66 -10.47
N LYS A 221 2.11 -5.78 -10.61
CA LYS A 221 1.15 -6.01 -11.70
C LYS A 221 -0.11 -5.17 -11.51
N THR A 222 -0.79 -4.85 -12.63
CA THR A 222 -2.10 -4.19 -12.57
C THR A 222 -3.12 -5.17 -12.01
N MET A 223 -3.82 -4.77 -10.94
CA MET A 223 -4.86 -5.55 -10.29
C MET A 223 -6.12 -4.74 -10.05
N SER A 224 -7.26 -5.43 -9.92
CA SER A 224 -8.52 -4.86 -9.44
C SER A 224 -9.29 -5.91 -8.66
N ARG A 225 -10.14 -5.46 -7.72
CA ARG A 225 -11.02 -6.35 -6.96
C ARG A 225 -12.36 -5.68 -6.66
N ILE A 226 -13.37 -6.50 -6.43
CA ILE A 226 -14.69 -6.11 -5.95
C ILE A 226 -14.68 -6.30 -4.43
N ASP A 227 -14.95 -5.25 -3.66
CA ASP A 227 -15.10 -5.31 -2.21
C ASP A 227 -16.59 -5.41 -1.82
N VAL A 228 -17.48 -4.79 -2.62
CA VAL A 228 -18.93 -4.74 -2.42
C VAL A 228 -19.65 -4.99 -3.74
N PRO A 229 -20.64 -5.92 -3.76
CA PRO A 229 -21.02 -6.87 -2.72
C PRO A 229 -19.96 -7.95 -2.51
N GLY A 230 -19.97 -8.62 -1.37
CA GLY A 230 -19.10 -9.77 -1.12
C GLY A 230 -19.54 -11.00 -1.94
N HIS A 231 -18.59 -11.91 -2.22
CA HIS A 231 -18.89 -13.19 -2.87
C HIS A 231 -19.95 -13.99 -2.09
N GLY A 232 -20.94 -14.55 -2.79
CA GLY A 232 -22.04 -15.32 -2.19
C GLY A 232 -23.12 -14.47 -1.52
N SER A 233 -23.07 -13.15 -1.61
CA SER A 233 -24.10 -12.27 -1.04
C SER A 233 -25.46 -12.47 -1.69
N THR A 234 -26.54 -12.39 -0.88
CA THR A 234 -27.92 -12.26 -1.34
C THR A 234 -28.33 -10.80 -1.28
N LEU A 235 -28.80 -10.28 -2.40
CA LEU A 235 -29.20 -8.89 -2.59
C LEU A 235 -30.72 -8.81 -2.82
N THR A 236 -31.36 -7.72 -2.37
CA THR A 236 -32.78 -7.50 -2.55
C THR A 236 -33.04 -6.20 -3.29
N GLY A 237 -33.98 -6.21 -4.23
CA GLY A 237 -34.30 -5.07 -5.08
C GLY A 237 -33.50 -5.01 -6.37
N SER A 238 -33.75 -4.00 -7.18
CA SER A 238 -33.25 -3.91 -8.56
C SER A 238 -32.09 -2.97 -8.78
N ARG A 239 -31.58 -2.29 -7.73
CA ARG A 239 -30.47 -1.34 -7.84
C ARG A 239 -29.45 -1.58 -6.75
N HIS A 240 -28.20 -1.80 -7.16
CA HIS A 240 -27.08 -2.05 -6.24
C HIS A 240 -25.85 -1.28 -6.69
N THR A 241 -25.05 -0.84 -5.72
CA THR A 241 -23.71 -0.33 -5.99
C THR A 241 -22.71 -1.49 -5.93
N VAL A 242 -21.92 -1.64 -6.96
CA VAL A 242 -20.75 -2.51 -6.99
C VAL A 242 -19.51 -1.62 -6.87
N ALA A 243 -18.62 -1.92 -5.93
CA ALA A 243 -17.47 -1.07 -5.66
C ALA A 243 -16.24 -1.89 -5.22
N GLY A 244 -15.08 -1.27 -5.36
CA GLY A 244 -13.82 -1.89 -4.95
C GLY A 244 -12.64 -0.99 -5.24
N LEU A 245 -11.48 -1.60 -5.38
CA LEU A 245 -10.25 -0.88 -5.66
C LEU A 245 -9.50 -1.48 -6.86
N ALA A 246 -8.59 -0.66 -7.43
CA ALA A 246 -7.64 -1.07 -8.44
C ALA A 246 -6.28 -0.44 -8.16
N PHE A 247 -5.19 -1.13 -8.53
CA PHE A 247 -3.84 -0.69 -8.27
C PHE A 247 -2.87 -1.16 -9.36
N ALA A 248 -1.87 -0.34 -9.67
CA ALA A 248 -0.82 -0.65 -10.64
C ALA A 248 0.53 0.00 -10.26
N GLY A 249 0.82 0.05 -8.96
CA GLY A 249 2.03 0.74 -8.47
C GLY A 249 1.99 2.23 -8.79
N THR A 250 3.10 2.76 -9.32
CA THR A 250 3.22 4.18 -9.70
C THR A 250 2.68 4.50 -11.09
N ARG A 251 2.19 3.50 -11.84
CA ARG A 251 1.61 3.73 -13.18
C ARG A 251 0.22 4.36 -13.11
N GLY A 252 -0.45 4.30 -11.93
CA GLY A 252 -1.83 4.76 -11.76
C GLY A 252 -2.85 3.89 -12.50
N ILE A 253 -4.12 4.27 -12.41
CA ILE A 253 -5.24 3.58 -13.07
C ILE A 253 -5.96 4.59 -13.97
N SER A 254 -6.13 4.27 -15.25
CA SER A 254 -6.83 5.11 -16.24
C SER A 254 -8.28 4.69 -16.46
N ALA A 255 -8.61 3.42 -16.24
CA ALA A 255 -9.96 2.91 -16.34
C ALA A 255 -10.17 1.66 -15.48
N VAL A 256 -11.41 1.48 -15.02
CA VAL A 256 -11.90 0.22 -14.47
C VAL A 256 -13.19 -0.13 -15.23
N GLU A 257 -13.34 -1.39 -15.57
CA GLU A 257 -14.52 -1.91 -16.26
C GLU A 257 -15.07 -3.10 -15.47
N ILE A 258 -16.38 -3.17 -15.43
CA ILE A 258 -17.13 -4.25 -14.78
C ILE A 258 -17.97 -5.01 -15.82
N ARG A 259 -18.10 -6.30 -15.62
CA ARG A 259 -19.04 -7.16 -16.29
C ARG A 259 -20.00 -7.73 -15.24
N THR A 260 -21.31 -7.63 -15.50
CA THR A 260 -22.36 -8.01 -14.54
C THR A 260 -23.22 -9.19 -15.02
N ASP A 261 -22.78 -9.84 -16.09
CA ASP A 261 -23.43 -10.99 -16.71
C ASP A 261 -22.36 -11.94 -17.28
N GLU A 262 -22.76 -13.08 -17.74
CA GLU A 262 -21.89 -14.01 -18.48
C GLU A 262 -21.61 -13.54 -19.93
N GLY A 263 -22.16 -12.39 -20.31
CA GLY A 263 -21.97 -11.77 -21.61
C GLY A 263 -20.57 -11.23 -21.82
N ALA A 264 -20.26 -10.83 -23.04
CA ALA A 264 -18.94 -10.34 -23.42
C ALA A 264 -18.72 -8.83 -23.16
N SER A 265 -19.74 -8.10 -22.70
CA SER A 265 -19.68 -6.64 -22.61
C SER A 265 -19.14 -6.15 -21.29
N TRP A 266 -18.10 -5.32 -21.38
CA TRP A 266 -17.53 -4.60 -20.27
C TRP A 266 -18.07 -3.17 -20.23
N THR A 267 -18.50 -2.72 -19.06
CA THR A 267 -19.01 -1.36 -18.81
C THR A 267 -18.07 -0.59 -17.92
N LYS A 268 -17.78 0.66 -18.28
CA LYS A 268 -16.89 1.52 -17.46
C LYS A 268 -17.51 1.83 -16.11
N ALA A 269 -16.72 1.64 -15.07
CA ALA A 269 -16.99 2.12 -13.71
C ALA A 269 -16.52 3.58 -13.54
N THR A 270 -17.05 4.24 -12.53
CA THR A 270 -16.60 5.58 -12.12
C THR A 270 -15.38 5.44 -11.20
N LEU A 271 -14.29 6.14 -11.53
CA LEU A 271 -13.10 6.21 -10.69
C LEU A 271 -13.19 7.36 -9.70
N GLU A 272 -12.69 7.15 -8.50
CA GLU A 272 -12.43 8.23 -7.54
C GLU A 272 -11.03 8.80 -7.74
N VAL A 273 -10.84 10.04 -7.28
CA VAL A 273 -9.53 10.67 -7.32
C VAL A 273 -8.63 10.00 -6.28
N PRO A 274 -7.50 9.39 -6.66
CA PRO A 274 -6.60 8.76 -5.71
C PRO A 274 -5.96 9.78 -4.76
N VAL A 275 -5.60 9.34 -3.56
CA VAL A 275 -4.94 10.19 -2.55
C VAL A 275 -3.52 10.59 -3.00
N SER A 276 -2.86 9.72 -3.79
CA SER A 276 -1.58 9.98 -4.42
C SER A 276 -1.43 9.18 -5.72
N THR A 277 -0.42 9.49 -6.53
CA THR A 277 -0.08 8.73 -7.74
C THR A 277 0.45 7.32 -7.44
N ALA A 278 0.86 7.05 -6.20
CA ALA A 278 1.37 5.77 -5.74
C ALA A 278 0.37 5.03 -4.82
N SER A 279 -0.89 5.48 -4.78
CA SER A 279 -1.94 4.83 -3.99
C SER A 279 -2.93 4.09 -4.89
N TRP A 280 -3.64 3.13 -4.30
CA TRP A 280 -4.78 2.50 -4.95
C TRP A 280 -5.86 3.52 -5.35
N VAL A 281 -6.72 3.13 -6.30
CA VAL A 281 -7.83 3.93 -6.82
C VAL A 281 -9.12 3.20 -6.52
N PHE A 282 -10.05 3.86 -5.84
CA PHE A 282 -11.39 3.33 -5.65
C PHE A 282 -12.23 3.54 -6.88
N TRP A 283 -13.16 2.62 -7.09
CA TRP A 283 -14.11 2.67 -8.18
C TRP A 283 -15.49 2.21 -7.72
N HIS A 284 -16.54 2.67 -8.39
CA HIS A 284 -17.90 2.22 -8.17
C HIS A 284 -18.70 2.16 -9.48
N PHE A 285 -19.73 1.34 -9.46
CA PHE A 285 -20.64 1.14 -10.57
C PHE A 285 -22.08 0.95 -10.05
N GLU A 286 -23.03 1.72 -10.58
CA GLU A 286 -24.46 1.55 -10.27
C GLU A 286 -25.01 0.44 -11.16
N TRP A 287 -25.29 -0.69 -10.57
CA TRP A 287 -25.81 -1.87 -11.25
C TRP A 287 -27.33 -1.92 -11.15
N ILE A 288 -28.01 -1.91 -12.30
CA ILE A 288 -29.45 -2.13 -12.41
C ILE A 288 -29.66 -3.58 -12.81
N VAL A 289 -30.23 -4.37 -11.90
CA VAL A 289 -30.47 -5.80 -12.10
C VAL A 289 -31.74 -5.99 -12.93
N PRO A 290 -31.69 -6.73 -14.04
CA PRO A 290 -32.86 -6.89 -14.91
C PRO A 290 -33.95 -7.77 -14.31
N GLN A 291 -33.58 -8.76 -13.51
CA GLN A 291 -34.51 -9.71 -12.87
C GLN A 291 -33.84 -10.44 -11.69
N ALA A 292 -34.63 -11.12 -10.87
CA ALA A 292 -34.10 -12.01 -9.85
C ALA A 292 -33.31 -13.18 -10.48
N GLY A 293 -32.22 -13.59 -9.84
CA GLY A 293 -31.35 -14.64 -10.35
C GLY A 293 -29.96 -14.66 -9.75
N SER A 294 -29.11 -15.55 -10.23
CA SER A 294 -27.69 -15.62 -9.90
C SER A 294 -26.87 -14.88 -10.97
N TYR A 295 -25.91 -14.09 -10.53
CA TYR A 295 -25.07 -13.26 -11.40
C TYR A 295 -23.61 -13.42 -11.07
N THR A 296 -22.77 -13.49 -12.10
CA THR A 296 -21.31 -13.39 -11.98
C THR A 296 -20.88 -11.97 -12.29
N LEU A 297 -20.23 -11.32 -11.33
CA LEU A 297 -19.64 -9.99 -11.48
C LEU A 297 -18.14 -10.14 -11.65
N ALA A 298 -17.57 -9.49 -12.65
CA ALA A 298 -16.13 -9.50 -12.92
C ALA A 298 -15.60 -8.08 -13.07
N VAL A 299 -14.36 -7.83 -12.64
CA VAL A 299 -13.73 -6.51 -12.74
C VAL A 299 -12.33 -6.60 -13.35
N ARG A 300 -12.00 -5.61 -14.19
CA ARG A 300 -10.65 -5.43 -14.73
C ARG A 300 -10.26 -3.97 -14.76
N ALA A 301 -8.96 -3.70 -14.69
CA ALA A 301 -8.40 -2.35 -14.73
C ALA A 301 -7.50 -2.15 -15.97
N THR A 302 -7.39 -0.90 -16.41
CA THR A 302 -6.37 -0.42 -17.35
C THR A 302 -5.49 0.56 -16.60
N ASP A 303 -4.17 0.37 -16.63
CA ASP A 303 -3.25 1.28 -15.95
C ASP A 303 -3.04 2.60 -16.73
N GLY A 304 -2.29 3.52 -16.13
CA GLY A 304 -2.04 4.84 -16.71
C GLY A 304 -1.18 4.82 -17.97
N THR A 305 -0.53 3.70 -18.30
CA THR A 305 0.20 3.51 -19.58
C THR A 305 -0.71 3.01 -20.70
N GLY A 306 -1.97 2.64 -20.36
CA GLY A 306 -2.93 2.06 -21.28
C GLY A 306 -2.87 0.52 -21.34
N ALA A 307 -2.04 -0.12 -20.50
CA ALA A 307 -1.97 -1.58 -20.44
C ALA A 307 -3.15 -2.15 -19.65
N LEU A 308 -3.86 -3.12 -20.26
CA LEU A 308 -4.96 -3.82 -19.63
C LEU A 308 -4.44 -4.86 -18.63
N GLN A 309 -5.13 -5.01 -17.49
CA GLN A 309 -4.91 -6.09 -16.54
C GLN A 309 -4.94 -7.45 -17.25
N SER A 310 -3.97 -8.31 -16.92
CA SER A 310 -3.90 -9.65 -17.48
C SER A 310 -5.13 -10.48 -17.09
N SER A 311 -5.76 -11.13 -18.06
CA SER A 311 -6.80 -12.13 -17.81
C SER A 311 -6.26 -13.55 -17.62
N THR A 312 -4.95 -13.75 -17.85
CA THR A 312 -4.31 -15.04 -17.61
C THR A 312 -4.19 -15.26 -16.11
N GLU A 313 -4.81 -16.31 -15.62
CA GLU A 313 -4.66 -16.72 -14.23
C GLU A 313 -3.24 -17.22 -13.97
N GLN A 314 -2.63 -16.68 -12.93
CA GLN A 314 -1.32 -17.07 -12.46
C GLN A 314 -1.27 -16.94 -10.93
N ASP A 315 -0.73 -17.94 -10.27
CA ASP A 315 -0.41 -17.88 -8.85
C ASP A 315 0.61 -16.76 -8.56
N ALA A 316 0.71 -16.40 -7.29
CA ALA A 316 1.63 -15.34 -6.86
C ALA A 316 3.10 -15.62 -7.19
N ALA A 317 3.52 -16.88 -7.16
CA ALA A 317 4.88 -17.26 -7.57
C ALA A 317 4.96 -17.41 -9.10
N PRO A 318 6.05 -16.96 -9.75
CA PRO A 318 7.24 -16.34 -9.14
C PRO A 318 7.18 -14.79 -9.07
N ASP A 319 6.26 -14.11 -9.74
CA ASP A 319 6.33 -12.67 -10.03
C ASP A 319 5.06 -11.88 -9.72
N GLY A 320 4.26 -12.38 -8.78
CA GLY A 320 2.96 -11.83 -8.39
C GLY A 320 1.80 -12.48 -9.15
N ALA A 321 0.64 -12.54 -8.50
CA ALA A 321 -0.58 -13.09 -9.09
C ALA A 321 -1.09 -12.25 -10.25
N SER A 322 -1.78 -12.90 -11.19
CA SER A 322 -2.55 -12.23 -12.23
C SER A 322 -3.85 -12.99 -12.50
N GLY A 323 -4.83 -12.32 -13.09
CA GLY A 323 -6.15 -12.84 -13.37
C GLY A 323 -7.23 -11.79 -13.14
N ILE A 324 -8.45 -12.15 -13.45
CA ILE A 324 -9.64 -11.31 -13.26
C ILE A 324 -10.32 -11.73 -11.96
N HIS A 325 -10.65 -10.76 -11.10
CA HIS A 325 -11.47 -11.07 -9.93
C HIS A 325 -12.93 -11.21 -10.32
N GLU A 326 -13.51 -12.37 -9.98
CA GLU A 326 -14.91 -12.70 -10.20
C GLU A 326 -15.61 -13.09 -8.90
N ILE A 327 -16.83 -12.62 -8.72
CA ILE A 327 -17.69 -13.00 -7.60
C ILE A 327 -19.05 -13.46 -8.12
N THR A 328 -19.73 -14.32 -7.36
CA THR A 328 -21.12 -14.68 -7.61
C THR A 328 -22.02 -14.07 -6.56
N VAL A 329 -23.15 -13.52 -6.96
CA VAL A 329 -24.19 -12.97 -6.09
C VAL A 329 -25.55 -13.48 -6.51
N THR A 330 -26.51 -13.58 -5.56
CA THR A 330 -27.91 -13.90 -5.81
C THR A 330 -28.77 -12.67 -5.60
N VAL A 331 -29.65 -12.35 -6.54
CA VAL A 331 -30.64 -11.27 -6.39
C VAL A 331 -32.01 -11.88 -6.23
N GLU A 332 -32.68 -11.54 -5.14
CA GLU A 332 -34.06 -11.91 -4.85
C GLU A 332 -35.04 -10.85 -5.35
N GLY A 333 -36.22 -11.29 -5.76
CA GLY A 333 -37.28 -10.43 -6.29
C GLY A 333 -38.04 -9.64 -5.24
#